data_00f6e3c905254b0c2287bae4a04281f0
#
_entry.id   00f6e3c905254b0c2287bae4a04281f0
#
_cell.length_a   1.000
_cell.length_b   1.000
_cell.length_c   1.000
_cell.angle_alpha   90.00
_cell.angle_beta   90.00
_cell.angle_gamma   90.00
#
_symmetry.space_group_name_H-M   'P 1'
#
loop_
_entity.id
_entity.type
_entity.pdbx_description
1 polymer ?
#
loop_
_entity_poly.entity_id
_entity_poly.type
_entity_poly.pdbx_seq_one_letter_code
_entity_poly.pdbx_strand_id
1 'polypeptide(L)'
;QLQYAPAALMLGLKAAGLPGRSSWGRMLVSDAFSTGIMAITINSLKYTCRVMRPDGSSRNSFPSGHTATAFMTATMLHKEYGLTHSPWYSIGGYAVATLTGLMRIANNKHYLSDVMVGAGVGILSAELGYWLADLIFTKRGMVSPEHMEPPFSVAYRPSFFGLYLGIDALPGVYRLQDHSQIRFSIGSCICLLYTSDAADD
;
A
#
# COMPACT_ATOMS: atom_id res chain seq x y z
N GLN A 1 -5.18 -9.36 -18.36
CA GLN A 1 -4.91 -10.12 -17.12
C GLN A 1 -3.63 -9.67 -16.40
N LEU A 2 -3.04 -8.57 -16.85
CA LEU A 2 -1.80 -8.00 -16.30
C LEU A 2 -1.92 -7.64 -14.80
N GLN A 3 -3.13 -7.34 -14.33
CA GLN A 3 -3.43 -6.99 -12.93
C GLN A 3 -3.02 -8.04 -11.89
N TYR A 4 -2.89 -9.30 -12.29
CA TYR A 4 -2.50 -10.40 -11.39
C TYR A 4 -1.00 -10.74 -11.46
N ALA A 5 -0.24 -10.10 -12.34
CA ALA A 5 1.18 -10.42 -12.51
C ALA A 5 2.00 -10.23 -11.23
N PRO A 6 1.82 -9.16 -10.42
CA PRO A 6 2.55 -9.02 -9.16
C PRO A 6 2.21 -10.14 -8.16
N ALA A 7 0.94 -10.56 -8.06
CA ALA A 7 0.54 -11.67 -7.19
C ALA A 7 1.13 -12.99 -7.66
N ALA A 8 1.10 -13.26 -8.98
CA ALA A 8 1.69 -14.47 -9.54
C ALA A 8 3.20 -14.52 -9.29
N LEU A 9 3.89 -13.39 -9.43
CA LEU A 9 5.32 -13.30 -9.09
C LEU A 9 5.56 -13.56 -7.60
N MET A 10 4.78 -12.95 -6.71
CA MET A 10 4.88 -13.14 -5.26
C MET A 10 4.72 -14.62 -4.88
N LEU A 11 3.68 -15.27 -5.39
CA LEU A 11 3.42 -16.69 -5.12
C LEU A 11 4.51 -17.59 -5.73
N GLY A 12 4.98 -17.26 -6.94
CA GLY A 12 6.06 -17.99 -7.61
C GLY A 12 7.39 -17.93 -6.84
N LEU A 13 7.77 -16.75 -6.34
CA LEU A 13 8.96 -16.58 -5.51
C LEU A 13 8.84 -17.37 -4.21
N LYS A 14 7.67 -17.35 -3.59
CA LYS A 14 7.39 -18.11 -2.37
C LYS A 14 7.45 -19.62 -2.60
N ALA A 15 6.89 -20.10 -3.70
CA ALA A 15 6.93 -21.51 -4.09
C ALA A 15 8.35 -21.97 -4.47
N ALA A 16 9.18 -21.08 -5.03
CA ALA A 16 10.58 -21.33 -5.31
C ALA A 16 11.48 -21.37 -4.05
N GLY A 17 10.89 -21.16 -2.85
CA GLY A 17 11.60 -21.23 -1.59
C GLY A 17 12.30 -19.95 -1.16
N LEU A 18 12.08 -18.82 -1.86
CA LEU A 18 12.59 -17.54 -1.37
C LEU A 18 11.81 -17.12 -0.09
N PRO A 19 12.52 -16.85 1.01
CA PRO A 19 11.86 -16.41 2.25
C PRO A 19 11.29 -15.00 2.04
N GLY A 20 9.98 -14.83 2.17
CA GLY A 20 9.33 -13.52 2.24
C GLY A 20 9.26 -13.01 3.68
N ARG A 21 8.65 -11.82 3.86
CA ARG A 21 8.36 -11.25 5.19
C ARG A 21 7.52 -12.19 6.06
N SER A 22 6.56 -12.87 5.48
CA SER A 22 5.54 -13.65 6.18
C SER A 22 5.71 -15.16 5.97
N SER A 23 5.28 -15.97 6.95
CA SER A 23 5.03 -17.40 6.73
C SER A 23 3.88 -17.61 5.73
N TRP A 24 3.74 -18.82 5.15
CA TRP A 24 2.64 -19.12 4.23
C TRP A 24 1.26 -18.79 4.82
N GLY A 25 1.01 -19.22 6.05
CA GLY A 25 -0.29 -18.97 6.70
C GLY A 25 -0.57 -17.49 6.92
N ARG A 26 0.42 -16.72 7.39
CA ARG A 26 0.28 -15.28 7.61
C ARG A 26 0.07 -14.53 6.29
N MET A 27 0.82 -14.86 5.25
CA MET A 27 0.67 -14.26 3.93
C MET A 27 -0.75 -14.48 3.38
N LEU A 28 -1.24 -15.73 3.40
CA LEU A 28 -2.59 -16.05 2.90
C LEU A 28 -3.69 -15.32 3.70
N VAL A 29 -3.55 -15.19 5.00
CA VAL A 29 -4.50 -14.43 5.84
C VAL A 29 -4.44 -12.94 5.50
N SER A 30 -3.25 -12.36 5.35
CA SER A 30 -3.09 -10.95 4.94
C SER A 30 -3.72 -10.69 3.57
N ASP A 31 -3.48 -11.59 2.61
CA ASP A 31 -4.02 -11.49 1.25
C ASP A 31 -5.54 -11.63 1.23
N ALA A 32 -6.11 -12.53 2.05
CA ALA A 32 -7.55 -12.70 2.18
C ALA A 32 -8.22 -11.45 2.75
N PHE A 33 -7.67 -10.86 3.82
CA PHE A 33 -8.18 -9.60 4.38
C PHE A 33 -8.08 -8.46 3.38
N SER A 34 -6.94 -8.29 2.73
CA SER A 34 -6.72 -7.25 1.71
C SER A 34 -7.74 -7.36 0.58
N THR A 35 -7.93 -8.58 0.05
CA THR A 35 -8.89 -8.85 -1.03
C THR A 35 -10.32 -8.60 -0.58
N GLY A 36 -10.69 -9.03 0.62
CA GLY A 36 -12.03 -8.82 1.20
C GLY A 36 -12.35 -7.32 1.36
N ILE A 37 -11.43 -6.57 1.97
CA ILE A 37 -11.59 -5.11 2.16
C ILE A 37 -11.72 -4.41 0.81
N MET A 38 -10.83 -4.73 -0.15
CA MET A 38 -10.89 -4.15 -1.49
C MET A 38 -12.22 -4.47 -2.19
N ALA A 39 -12.64 -5.73 -2.16
CA ALA A 39 -13.87 -6.16 -2.83
C ALA A 39 -15.11 -5.45 -2.26
N ILE A 40 -15.21 -5.37 -0.93
CA ILE A 40 -16.32 -4.66 -0.25
C ILE A 40 -16.31 -3.19 -0.64
N THR A 41 -15.15 -2.51 -0.54
CA THR A 41 -15.02 -1.08 -0.82
C THR A 41 -15.34 -0.76 -2.28
N ILE A 42 -14.76 -1.49 -3.23
CA ILE A 42 -14.98 -1.26 -4.67
C ILE A 42 -16.45 -1.50 -5.05
N ASN A 43 -17.05 -2.59 -4.57
CA ASN A 43 -18.44 -2.87 -4.91
C ASN A 43 -19.39 -1.85 -4.27
N SER A 44 -19.20 -1.48 -3.01
CA SER A 44 -19.99 -0.44 -2.34
C SER A 44 -19.97 0.87 -3.11
N LEU A 45 -18.78 1.34 -3.52
CA LEU A 45 -18.65 2.56 -4.32
C LEU A 45 -19.29 2.45 -5.69
N LYS A 46 -19.17 1.30 -6.37
CA LYS A 46 -19.81 1.06 -7.67
C LYS A 46 -21.34 1.13 -7.60
N TYR A 47 -21.92 0.50 -6.57
CA TYR A 47 -23.37 0.51 -6.38
C TYR A 47 -23.92 1.89 -5.98
N THR A 48 -23.12 2.67 -5.25
CA THR A 48 -23.52 4.01 -4.79
C THR A 48 -23.36 5.05 -5.90
N CYS A 49 -22.20 5.11 -6.57
CA CYS A 49 -21.87 6.20 -7.49
C CYS A 49 -22.48 6.03 -8.90
N ARG A 50 -22.60 4.79 -9.38
CA ARG A 50 -23.22 4.43 -10.70
C ARG A 50 -22.76 5.29 -11.88
N VAL A 51 -21.49 5.61 -11.96
CA VAL A 51 -20.91 6.45 -13.02
C VAL A 51 -20.90 5.69 -14.34
N MET A 52 -21.34 6.35 -15.41
CA MET A 52 -21.30 5.80 -16.78
C MET A 52 -19.84 5.73 -17.25
N ARG A 53 -19.49 4.64 -17.94
CA ARG A 53 -18.17 4.50 -18.58
C ARG A 53 -18.02 5.46 -19.76
N PRO A 54 -16.77 5.88 -20.09
CA PRO A 54 -16.52 6.71 -21.26
C PRO A 54 -17.05 6.12 -22.58
N ASP A 55 -17.02 4.78 -22.70
CA ASP A 55 -17.54 4.04 -23.88
C ASP A 55 -19.04 3.82 -23.85
N GLY A 56 -19.78 4.30 -22.85
CA GLY A 56 -21.22 4.15 -22.71
C GLY A 56 -21.70 2.73 -22.40
N SER A 57 -20.81 1.75 -22.21
CA SER A 57 -21.17 0.33 -22.10
C SER A 57 -21.91 -0.03 -20.82
N SER A 58 -21.68 0.67 -19.71
CA SER A 58 -22.30 0.35 -18.42
C SER A 58 -22.11 1.45 -17.37
N ARG A 59 -22.97 1.45 -16.32
CA ARG A 59 -22.93 2.41 -15.22
C ARG A 59 -22.13 1.91 -14.01
N ASN A 60 -20.93 1.38 -14.25
CA ASN A 60 -20.04 0.88 -13.20
C ASN A 60 -18.57 1.31 -13.40
N SER A 61 -18.37 2.53 -13.93
CA SER A 61 -17.04 3.04 -14.18
C SER A 61 -16.26 3.25 -12.90
N PHE A 62 -16.83 3.96 -11.93
CA PHE A 62 -16.17 4.38 -10.71
C PHE A 62 -16.37 3.39 -9.54
N PRO A 63 -15.31 3.06 -8.81
CA PRO A 63 -13.89 3.17 -9.17
C PRO A 63 -13.41 2.00 -10.02
N SER A 64 -12.17 2.09 -10.58
CA SER A 64 -11.59 1.04 -11.42
C SER A 64 -11.15 -0.18 -10.61
N GLY A 65 -11.91 -1.29 -10.71
CA GLY A 65 -11.58 -2.53 -10.02
C GLY A 65 -10.30 -3.20 -10.53
N HIS A 66 -10.01 -3.13 -11.84
CA HIS A 66 -8.76 -3.68 -12.40
C HIS A 66 -7.53 -2.94 -11.86
N THR A 67 -7.61 -1.61 -11.76
CA THR A 67 -6.54 -0.81 -11.18
C THR A 67 -6.38 -1.10 -9.68
N ALA A 68 -7.50 -1.19 -8.95
CA ALA A 68 -7.46 -1.53 -7.52
C ALA A 68 -6.79 -2.89 -7.27
N THR A 69 -7.15 -3.92 -8.05
CA THR A 69 -6.50 -5.23 -7.96
C THR A 69 -5.01 -5.15 -8.27
N ALA A 70 -4.62 -4.43 -9.33
CA ALA A 70 -3.22 -4.32 -9.72
C ALA A 70 -2.37 -3.62 -8.64
N PHE A 71 -2.86 -2.51 -8.09
CA PHE A 71 -2.15 -1.79 -7.02
C PHE A 71 -2.15 -2.55 -5.69
N MET A 72 -3.22 -3.24 -5.35
CA MET A 72 -3.28 -4.12 -4.17
C MET A 72 -2.22 -5.23 -4.27
N THR A 73 -2.17 -5.95 -5.40
CA THR A 73 -1.19 -7.04 -5.59
C THR A 73 0.25 -6.53 -5.68
N ALA A 74 0.47 -5.33 -6.24
CA ALA A 74 1.77 -4.67 -6.23
C ALA A 74 2.22 -4.31 -4.81
N THR A 75 1.30 -3.83 -3.96
CA THR A 75 1.57 -3.51 -2.55
C THR A 75 1.87 -4.78 -1.74
N MET A 76 1.15 -5.88 -1.98
CA MET A 76 1.45 -7.18 -1.39
C MET A 76 2.87 -7.66 -1.74
N LEU A 77 3.23 -7.63 -3.03
CA LEU A 77 4.57 -7.96 -3.51
C LEU A 77 5.64 -7.06 -2.87
N HIS A 78 5.35 -5.76 -2.76
CA HIS A 78 6.22 -4.80 -2.09
C HIS A 78 6.46 -5.18 -0.62
N LYS A 79 5.40 -5.50 0.13
CA LYS A 79 5.51 -5.88 1.55
C LYS A 79 6.25 -7.20 1.76
N GLU A 80 6.05 -8.18 0.91
CA GLU A 80 6.66 -9.50 1.06
C GLU A 80 8.12 -9.55 0.59
N TYR A 81 8.45 -8.89 -0.53
CA TYR A 81 9.76 -9.00 -1.18
C TYR A 81 10.45 -7.67 -1.43
N GLY A 82 9.70 -6.60 -1.65
CA GLY A 82 10.27 -5.28 -1.91
C GLY A 82 11.03 -4.71 -0.72
N LEU A 83 10.54 -4.94 0.48
CA LEU A 83 11.17 -4.50 1.73
C LEU A 83 12.24 -5.46 2.25
N THR A 84 12.16 -6.74 1.93
CA THR A 84 13.01 -7.78 2.51
C THR A 84 14.19 -8.14 1.61
N HIS A 85 14.03 -8.10 0.30
CA HIS A 85 15.05 -8.52 -0.66
C HIS A 85 15.59 -7.39 -1.53
N SER A 86 14.74 -6.76 -2.35
CA SER A 86 15.20 -5.74 -3.28
C SER A 86 14.09 -4.76 -3.66
N PRO A 87 14.39 -3.44 -3.71
CA PRO A 87 13.47 -2.41 -4.18
C PRO A 87 12.95 -2.64 -5.61
N TRP A 88 13.66 -3.42 -6.41
CA TRP A 88 13.27 -3.72 -7.80
C TRP A 88 11.93 -4.47 -7.89
N TYR A 89 11.59 -5.31 -6.90
CA TYR A 89 10.29 -5.96 -6.83
C TYR A 89 9.15 -4.94 -6.67
N SER A 90 9.38 -3.91 -5.88
CA SER A 90 8.42 -2.81 -5.69
C SER A 90 8.27 -1.99 -6.97
N ILE A 91 9.39 -1.55 -7.55
CA ILE A 91 9.41 -0.77 -8.79
C ILE A 91 8.70 -1.53 -9.91
N GLY A 92 9.03 -2.80 -10.11
CA GLY A 92 8.40 -3.65 -11.12
C GLY A 92 6.90 -3.85 -10.86
N GLY A 93 6.52 -4.14 -9.62
CA GLY A 93 5.12 -4.33 -9.24
C GLY A 93 4.27 -3.07 -9.50
N TYR A 94 4.73 -1.90 -9.02
CA TYR A 94 4.01 -0.65 -9.24
C TYR A 94 4.04 -0.16 -10.70
N ALA A 95 5.10 -0.46 -11.45
CA ALA A 95 5.14 -0.17 -12.89
C ALA A 95 4.07 -0.97 -13.65
N VAL A 96 3.92 -2.27 -13.35
CA VAL A 96 2.85 -3.11 -13.92
C VAL A 96 1.47 -2.62 -13.51
N ALA A 97 1.28 -2.21 -12.25
CA ALA A 97 0.03 -1.68 -11.77
C ALA A 97 -0.35 -0.36 -12.48
N THR A 98 0.62 0.54 -12.62
CA THR A 98 0.45 1.82 -13.35
C THR A 98 0.11 1.57 -14.80
N LEU A 99 0.82 0.68 -15.48
CA LEU A 99 0.54 0.31 -16.85
C LEU A 99 -0.88 -0.26 -17.00
N THR A 100 -1.31 -1.10 -16.05
CA THR A 100 -2.68 -1.62 -16.02
C THR A 100 -3.70 -0.48 -15.95
N GLY A 101 -3.51 0.52 -15.08
CA GLY A 101 -4.37 1.70 -15.00
C GLY A 101 -4.40 2.51 -16.29
N LEU A 102 -3.25 2.79 -16.88
CA LEU A 102 -3.14 3.52 -18.15
C LEU A 102 -3.85 2.79 -19.30
N MET A 103 -3.72 1.46 -19.37
CA MET A 103 -4.44 0.66 -20.37
C MET A 103 -5.97 0.74 -20.20
N ARG A 104 -6.48 0.93 -18.97
CA ARG A 104 -7.94 1.12 -18.76
C ARG A 104 -8.43 2.46 -19.31
N ILE A 105 -7.61 3.51 -19.21
CA ILE A 105 -7.89 4.82 -19.80
C ILE A 105 -7.79 4.75 -21.32
N ALA A 106 -6.69 4.20 -21.85
CA ALA A 106 -6.46 4.08 -23.30
C ALA A 106 -7.57 3.27 -24.00
N ASN A 107 -8.15 2.29 -23.32
CA ASN A 107 -9.27 1.50 -23.85
C ASN A 107 -10.65 2.13 -23.59
N ASN A 108 -10.73 3.39 -23.20
CA ASN A 108 -11.97 4.12 -22.91
C ASN A 108 -12.92 3.39 -21.92
N LYS A 109 -12.36 2.61 -20.99
CA LYS A 109 -13.16 1.86 -20.00
C LYS A 109 -13.35 2.61 -18.69
N HIS A 110 -12.42 3.52 -18.35
CA HIS A 110 -12.41 4.28 -17.10
C HIS A 110 -11.86 5.69 -17.33
N TYR A 111 -12.36 6.63 -16.54
CA TYR A 111 -11.77 7.97 -16.42
C TYR A 111 -10.49 7.95 -15.58
N LEU A 112 -9.67 8.98 -15.69
CA LEU A 112 -8.46 9.12 -14.87
C LEU A 112 -8.79 9.08 -13.36
N SER A 113 -9.87 9.75 -12.95
CA SER A 113 -10.35 9.74 -11.56
C SER A 113 -10.66 8.33 -11.05
N ASP A 114 -11.30 7.48 -11.89
CA ASP A 114 -11.63 6.10 -11.53
C ASP A 114 -10.37 5.27 -11.26
N VAL A 115 -9.33 5.51 -12.07
CA VAL A 115 -8.03 4.84 -11.98
C VAL A 115 -7.29 5.31 -10.73
N MET A 116 -7.24 6.61 -10.45
CA MET A 116 -6.56 7.15 -9.27
C MET A 116 -7.21 6.67 -7.96
N VAL A 117 -8.55 6.74 -7.89
CA VAL A 117 -9.27 6.22 -6.70
C VAL A 117 -9.12 4.72 -6.59
N GLY A 118 -9.17 3.98 -7.71
CA GLY A 118 -8.89 2.55 -7.73
C GLY A 118 -7.51 2.21 -7.18
N ALA A 119 -6.47 2.94 -7.60
CA ALA A 119 -5.12 2.77 -7.09
C ALA A 119 -5.04 3.01 -5.57
N GLY A 120 -5.62 4.11 -5.09
CA GLY A 120 -5.68 4.42 -3.66
C GLY A 120 -6.39 3.34 -2.84
N VAL A 121 -7.57 2.89 -3.29
CA VAL A 121 -8.32 1.80 -2.63
C VAL A 121 -7.50 0.51 -2.61
N GLY A 122 -6.79 0.18 -3.70
CA GLY A 122 -5.93 -1.01 -3.76
C GLY A 122 -4.81 -0.99 -2.72
N ILE A 123 -4.06 0.12 -2.65
CA ILE A 123 -2.97 0.30 -1.68
C ILE A 123 -3.52 0.24 -0.25
N LEU A 124 -4.55 1.02 0.06
CA LEU A 124 -5.15 1.08 1.40
C LEU A 124 -5.66 -0.28 1.86
N SER A 125 -6.29 -1.03 0.95
CA SER A 125 -6.81 -2.38 1.28
C SER A 125 -5.69 -3.35 1.62
N ALA A 126 -4.56 -3.30 0.90
CA ALA A 126 -3.39 -4.12 1.22
C ALA A 126 -2.79 -3.72 2.58
N GLU A 127 -2.60 -2.41 2.83
CA GLU A 127 -2.08 -1.91 4.10
C GLU A 127 -2.92 -2.37 5.28
N LEU A 128 -4.24 -2.15 5.21
CA LEU A 128 -5.18 -2.55 6.27
C LEU A 128 -5.24 -4.07 6.45
N GLY A 129 -5.22 -4.84 5.36
CA GLY A 129 -5.26 -6.31 5.42
C GLY A 129 -4.02 -6.89 6.11
N TYR A 130 -2.84 -6.38 5.79
CA TYR A 130 -1.60 -6.78 6.46
C TYR A 130 -1.58 -6.35 7.92
N TRP A 131 -2.04 -5.13 8.23
CA TRP A 131 -2.14 -4.66 9.61
C TRP A 131 -3.10 -5.52 10.46
N LEU A 132 -4.27 -5.89 9.93
CA LEU A 132 -5.22 -6.77 10.61
C LEU A 132 -4.64 -8.17 10.85
N ALA A 133 -3.95 -8.72 9.85
CA ALA A 133 -3.28 -10.01 10.01
C ALA A 133 -2.19 -9.93 11.08
N ASP A 134 -1.36 -8.89 11.06
CA ASP A 134 -0.32 -8.67 12.07
C ASP A 134 -0.92 -8.58 13.47
N LEU A 135 -2.02 -7.86 13.64
CA LEU A 135 -2.74 -7.76 14.91
C LEU A 135 -3.20 -9.13 15.42
N ILE A 136 -3.71 -9.99 14.55
CA ILE A 136 -4.17 -11.34 14.91
C ILE A 136 -2.98 -12.24 15.31
N PHE A 137 -1.91 -12.22 14.52
CA PHE A 137 -0.74 -13.05 14.78
C PHE A 137 0.05 -12.57 15.99
N THR A 138 0.11 -11.27 16.26
CA THR A 138 0.71 -10.71 17.48
C THR A 138 -0.05 -11.11 18.73
N LYS A 139 -1.40 -11.00 18.71
CA LYS A 139 -2.23 -11.42 19.84
C LYS A 139 -2.09 -12.92 20.17
N ARG A 140 -1.70 -13.74 19.19
CA ARG A 140 -1.43 -15.18 19.38
C ARG A 140 0.03 -15.47 19.75
N GLY A 141 0.85 -14.45 20.04
CA GLY A 141 2.24 -14.61 20.43
C GLY A 141 3.18 -15.09 19.31
N MET A 142 2.72 -15.06 18.04
CA MET A 142 3.50 -15.50 16.88
C MET A 142 4.36 -14.40 16.26
N VAL A 143 4.17 -13.15 16.66
CA VAL A 143 4.93 -11.99 16.19
C VAL A 143 5.20 -11.07 17.37
N SER A 144 6.43 -10.59 17.53
CA SER A 144 6.77 -9.61 18.55
C SER A 144 6.08 -8.27 18.26
N PRO A 145 5.58 -7.56 19.29
CA PRO A 145 4.94 -6.25 19.13
C PRO A 145 5.83 -5.20 18.47
N GLU A 146 7.15 -5.35 18.60
CA GLU A 146 8.16 -4.45 18.01
C GLU A 146 8.12 -4.40 16.47
N HIS A 147 7.50 -5.39 15.83
CA HIS A 147 7.35 -5.46 14.38
C HIS A 147 5.97 -5.01 13.88
N MET A 148 5.10 -4.57 14.80
CA MET A 148 3.79 -4.03 14.44
C MET A 148 3.91 -2.54 14.12
N GLU A 149 4.17 -2.22 12.87
CA GLU A 149 4.15 -0.84 12.42
C GLU A 149 2.71 -0.38 12.13
N PRO A 150 2.35 0.86 12.48
CA PRO A 150 1.03 1.40 12.13
C PRO A 150 0.88 1.45 10.61
N PRO A 151 -0.36 1.31 10.08
CA PRO A 151 -0.60 1.32 8.63
C PRO A 151 -0.19 2.63 7.95
N PHE A 152 -0.09 3.70 8.74
CA PHE A 152 0.39 5.00 8.30
C PHE A 152 1.36 5.57 9.31
N SER A 153 2.57 5.87 8.87
CA SER A 153 3.56 6.61 9.65
C SER A 153 4.06 7.80 8.85
N VAL A 154 4.10 8.96 9.49
CA VAL A 154 4.76 10.15 8.94
C VAL A 154 6.11 10.25 9.63
N ALA A 155 7.19 10.07 8.87
CA ALA A 155 8.54 10.22 9.38
C ALA A 155 9.09 11.60 9.02
N TYR A 156 9.52 12.35 10.03
CA TYR A 156 10.28 13.57 9.86
C TYR A 156 11.76 13.21 9.77
N ARG A 157 12.41 13.62 8.69
CA ARG A 157 13.86 13.53 8.53
C ARG A 157 14.42 14.92 8.37
N PRO A 158 15.15 15.45 9.34
CA PRO A 158 15.95 16.64 9.12
C PRO A 158 17.08 16.28 8.14
N SER A 159 17.03 16.86 6.94
CA SER A 159 18.12 16.75 5.98
C SER A 159 18.83 18.10 5.86
N PHE A 160 20.09 18.07 5.49
CA PHE A 160 20.92 19.28 5.34
C PHE A 160 20.37 20.30 4.31
N PHE A 161 19.41 19.89 3.48
CA PHE A 161 18.76 20.68 2.44
C PHE A 161 17.25 20.94 2.64
N GLY A 162 16.71 20.76 3.82
CA GLY A 162 15.32 21.13 4.12
C GLY A 162 14.44 19.99 4.66
N LEU A 163 13.20 20.35 4.92
CA LEU A 163 12.17 19.50 5.48
C LEU A 163 11.66 18.51 4.44
N TYR A 164 11.94 17.23 4.58
CA TYR A 164 11.30 16.18 3.80
C TYR A 164 10.12 15.64 4.61
N LEU A 165 8.90 16.01 4.21
CA LEU A 165 7.70 15.33 4.65
C LEU A 165 7.48 14.12 3.73
N GLY A 166 8.00 12.98 4.12
CA GLY A 166 7.70 11.71 3.48
C GLY A 166 6.50 11.06 4.16
N ILE A 167 5.45 10.78 3.43
CA ILE A 167 4.48 9.79 3.87
C ILE A 167 5.16 8.45 3.61
N ASP A 168 5.78 7.88 4.63
CA ASP A 168 6.33 6.53 4.55
C ASP A 168 5.16 5.54 4.57
N ALA A 169 4.54 5.36 3.41
CA ALA A 169 3.75 4.17 3.15
C ALA A 169 4.67 2.93 3.04
N LEU A 170 5.95 3.06 3.36
CA LEU A 170 7.01 2.08 3.17
C LEU A 170 7.78 1.84 4.49
N PRO A 171 7.21 1.10 5.45
CA PRO A 171 7.97 0.68 6.60
C PRO A 171 9.10 -0.27 6.17
N GLY A 172 10.34 0.06 6.44
CA GLY A 172 11.46 -0.89 6.44
C GLY A 172 12.64 -0.65 5.50
N VAL A 173 12.67 0.41 4.68
CA VAL A 173 13.78 0.59 3.71
C VAL A 173 15.06 1.18 4.34
N TYR A 174 15.00 1.74 5.55
CA TYR A 174 16.20 2.39 6.14
C TYR A 174 16.41 2.03 7.60
N ARG A 175 16.97 0.84 7.82
CA ARG A 175 17.69 0.58 9.03
C ARG A 175 19.16 1.03 8.83
N LEU A 176 19.40 2.34 8.73
CA LEU A 176 20.70 2.87 9.07
C LEU A 176 20.67 3.22 10.55
N GLN A 177 21.54 2.56 11.27
CA GLN A 177 21.81 2.72 12.69
C GLN A 177 22.23 4.18 12.95
N ASP A 178 21.28 5.03 13.34
CA ASP A 178 21.58 6.29 13.99
C ASP A 178 20.52 6.59 15.06
N HIS A 179 20.99 6.86 16.28
CA HIS A 179 20.24 6.88 17.52
C HIS A 179 19.37 8.14 17.73
N SER A 180 18.95 8.83 16.68
CA SER A 180 18.13 10.06 16.76
C SER A 180 16.84 9.98 15.96
N GLN A 181 16.09 8.88 16.03
CA GLN A 181 14.79 8.79 15.39
C GLN A 181 13.66 9.20 16.35
N ILE A 182 13.17 10.43 16.19
CA ILE A 182 11.92 10.86 16.83
C ILE A 182 10.78 10.45 15.91
N ARG A 183 9.98 9.46 16.35
CA ARG A 183 8.74 9.04 15.64
C ARG A 183 7.59 9.90 16.15
N PHE A 184 6.87 10.55 15.24
CA PHE A 184 5.65 11.28 15.56
C PHE A 184 4.44 10.54 14.99
N SER A 185 3.42 10.35 15.81
CA SER A 185 2.09 9.94 15.37
C SER A 185 1.35 11.17 14.85
N ILE A 186 0.43 10.98 13.90
CA ILE A 186 -0.34 12.06 13.24
C ILE A 186 -1.02 13.03 14.24
N GLY A 187 -1.29 12.58 15.47
CA GLY A 187 -1.87 13.41 16.52
C GLY A 187 -0.94 14.46 17.14
N SER A 188 0.38 14.37 16.94
CA SER A 188 1.36 15.26 17.56
C SER A 188 1.94 16.31 16.62
N CYS A 189 1.63 16.24 15.33
CA CYS A 189 2.28 17.08 14.30
C CYS A 189 1.82 18.55 14.27
N ILE A 190 0.68 18.88 14.87
CA ILE A 190 0.14 20.26 14.83
C ILE A 190 0.80 21.18 15.86
N CYS A 191 1.33 20.64 16.96
CA CYS A 191 1.91 21.47 18.03
C CYS A 191 3.36 21.90 17.82
N LEU A 192 4.13 21.24 16.95
CA LEU A 192 5.59 21.51 16.83
C LEU A 192 6.00 22.48 15.72
N LEU A 193 5.08 22.86 14.84
CA LEU A 193 5.33 23.96 13.87
C LEU A 193 5.36 25.35 14.54
N TYR A 194 4.94 25.46 15.81
CA TYR A 194 4.85 26.75 16.51
C TYR A 194 5.99 27.03 17.49
N THR A 195 6.89 26.09 17.75
CA THR A 195 7.89 26.23 18.82
C THR A 195 9.34 26.34 18.35
N SER A 196 9.65 26.32 17.03
CA SER A 196 11.04 26.45 16.56
C SER A 196 11.51 27.89 16.35
N ASP A 197 10.63 28.90 16.41
CA ASP A 197 10.99 30.33 16.22
C ASP A 197 11.24 31.09 17.54
N ALA A 198 11.30 30.42 18.68
CA ALA A 198 11.42 31.07 19.97
C ALA A 198 12.73 30.76 20.72
N ALA A 199 13.78 30.34 20.04
CA ALA A 199 15.05 29.99 20.69
C ALA A 199 16.30 30.62 20.03
N ASP A 200 16.17 31.81 19.39
CA ASP A 200 17.29 32.66 19.02
C ASP A 200 16.91 34.13 19.27
N ASP A 201 17.05 34.52 20.54
CA ASP A 201 17.36 35.88 21.04
C ASP A 201 18.08 35.75 22.41
#